data_03d2bc9a0fd4741160b9b288f5343ba2
#
_entry.id   03d2bc9a0fd4741160b9b288f5343ba2
#
_cell.length_a   1.000
_cell.length_b   1.000
_cell.length_c   1.000
_cell.angle_alpha   90.00
_cell.angle_beta   90.00
_cell.angle_gamma   90.00
#
_symmetry.space_group_name_H-M   'P 1'
#
loop_
_entity.id
_entity.type
_entity.pdbx_description
1 polymer ?
#
loop_
_entity_poly.entity_id
_entity_poly.type
_entity_poly.pdbx_seq_one_letter_code
_entity_poly.pdbx_strand_id
1 'polypeptide(L)'
;KDASRSVVVVIDVLRATSTIVTALASGCEEVIPAESIEEAIALANGYKRSDYVLGGERRGVPVEGFDLGNSPQEYDGPRVAGKKIIIATTNGTNAITEYGVARDIFVACFLNADAVMEACRAYKDSDFVLVCSGQDGRFCMEDTLCAGLLATRLAEETGAEMSDAARVASLLYQQRKESIEDELLRCDHGAYLVGIGYEQDVR
;
A
#
# COMPACT_ATOMS: atom_id res chain seq x y z
N LYS A 1 -13.56 16.95 -9.18
CA LYS A 1 -13.79 15.92 -10.20
C LYS A 1 -14.76 14.89 -9.63
N ASP A 2 -15.57 14.26 -10.49
CA ASP A 2 -16.50 13.21 -10.08
C ASP A 2 -15.70 11.93 -9.73
N ALA A 3 -15.65 11.60 -8.45
CA ALA A 3 -14.90 10.44 -7.96
C ALA A 3 -15.40 9.11 -8.56
N SER A 4 -16.68 9.02 -8.93
CA SER A 4 -17.27 7.81 -9.52
C SER A 4 -16.68 7.43 -10.89
N ARG A 5 -15.90 8.32 -11.52
CA ARG A 5 -15.21 8.11 -12.81
C ARG A 5 -13.71 7.92 -12.65
N SER A 6 -13.21 8.04 -11.43
CA SER A 6 -11.77 7.95 -11.15
C SER A 6 -11.39 6.54 -10.73
N VAL A 7 -10.23 6.10 -11.18
CA VAL A 7 -9.51 4.95 -10.64
C VAL A 7 -8.53 5.47 -9.60
N VAL A 8 -8.66 4.97 -8.38
CA VAL A 8 -7.80 5.36 -7.26
C VAL A 8 -6.72 4.30 -7.08
N VAL A 9 -5.49 4.73 -6.90
CA VAL A 9 -4.35 3.86 -6.58
C VAL A 9 -3.77 4.31 -5.25
N VAL A 10 -4.00 3.52 -4.21
CA VAL A 10 -3.50 3.80 -2.86
C VAL A 10 -2.09 3.25 -2.71
N ILE A 11 -1.18 4.07 -2.22
CA ILE A 11 0.24 3.80 -2.09
C ILE A 11 0.65 3.97 -0.62
N ASP A 12 1.18 2.92 -0.02
CA ASP A 12 1.77 2.87 1.32
C ASP A 12 2.95 1.88 1.28
N VAL A 13 4.08 2.37 0.75
CA VAL A 13 5.26 1.55 0.47
C VAL A 13 5.81 0.95 1.76
N LEU A 14 5.89 1.77 2.80
CA LEU A 14 6.36 1.35 4.11
C LEU A 14 5.25 1.54 5.16
N ARG A 15 4.32 0.52 5.34
CA ARG A 15 4.48 -0.85 4.82
C ARG A 15 3.18 -1.45 4.27
N ALA A 16 2.01 -0.81 4.50
CA ALA A 16 0.72 -1.51 4.38
C ALA A 16 0.49 -2.11 2.99
N THR A 17 0.71 -1.38 1.89
CA THR A 17 0.49 -1.94 0.56
C THR A 17 1.52 -2.99 0.18
N SER A 18 2.77 -2.87 0.62
CA SER A 18 3.78 -3.93 0.45
C SER A 18 3.39 -5.21 1.19
N THR A 19 2.86 -5.09 2.40
CA THR A 19 2.35 -6.21 3.20
C THR A 19 1.14 -6.89 2.54
N ILE A 20 0.16 -6.11 2.07
CA ILE A 20 -1.01 -6.63 1.36
C ILE A 20 -0.61 -7.39 0.10
N VAL A 21 0.27 -6.80 -0.71
CA VAL A 21 0.75 -7.41 -1.96
C VAL A 21 1.50 -8.71 -1.67
N THR A 22 2.35 -8.74 -0.65
CA THR A 22 3.09 -9.94 -0.24
C THR A 22 2.14 -11.03 0.26
N ALA A 23 1.13 -10.69 1.07
CA ALA A 23 0.14 -11.65 1.55
C ALA A 23 -0.63 -12.30 0.38
N LEU A 24 -1.09 -11.50 -0.59
CA LEU A 24 -1.78 -11.99 -1.79
C LEU A 24 -0.87 -12.88 -2.65
N ALA A 25 0.39 -12.47 -2.87
CA ALA A 25 1.38 -13.25 -3.59
C ALA A 25 1.72 -14.58 -2.89
N SER A 26 1.62 -14.60 -1.55
CA SER A 26 1.81 -15.80 -0.72
C SER A 26 0.56 -16.71 -0.65
N GLY A 27 -0.51 -16.38 -1.37
CA GLY A 27 -1.67 -17.24 -1.55
C GLY A 27 -2.76 -17.08 -0.49
N CYS A 28 -2.84 -15.95 0.21
CA CYS A 28 -4.02 -15.67 1.02
C CYS A 28 -5.27 -15.54 0.13
N GLU A 29 -6.44 -15.84 0.68
CA GLU A 29 -7.70 -15.80 -0.07
C GLU A 29 -8.10 -14.34 -0.40
N GLU A 30 -8.02 -13.48 0.59
CA GLU A 30 -8.31 -12.05 0.49
C GLU A 30 -7.67 -11.27 1.64
N VAL A 31 -7.54 -9.96 1.47
CA VAL A 31 -7.13 -9.03 2.53
C VAL A 31 -8.28 -8.06 2.79
N ILE A 32 -8.72 -7.97 4.04
CA ILE A 32 -9.83 -7.15 4.51
C ILE A 32 -9.25 -6.02 5.35
N PRO A 33 -9.19 -4.77 4.83
CA PRO A 33 -8.73 -3.64 5.61
C PRO A 33 -9.77 -3.26 6.68
N ALA A 34 -9.30 -2.93 7.87
CA ALA A 34 -10.10 -2.42 8.97
C ALA A 34 -9.59 -1.04 9.41
N GLU A 35 -10.49 -0.12 9.72
CA GLU A 35 -10.16 1.24 10.15
C GLU A 35 -9.61 1.31 11.58
N SER A 36 -9.96 0.31 12.40
CA SER A 36 -9.51 0.24 13.79
C SER A 36 -9.22 -1.20 14.25
N ILE A 37 -8.55 -1.33 15.39
CA ILE A 37 -8.32 -2.62 16.05
C ILE A 37 -9.66 -3.27 16.43
N GLU A 38 -10.59 -2.47 16.95
CA GLU A 38 -11.92 -2.90 17.36
C GLU A 38 -12.73 -3.44 16.18
N GLU A 39 -12.65 -2.78 15.04
CA GLU A 39 -13.29 -3.25 13.81
C GLU A 39 -12.66 -4.53 13.30
N ALA A 40 -11.33 -4.65 13.30
CA ALA A 40 -10.65 -5.88 12.91
C ALA A 40 -11.10 -7.07 13.76
N ILE A 41 -11.21 -6.89 15.07
CA ILE A 41 -11.72 -7.91 15.99
C ILE A 41 -13.19 -8.22 15.71
N ALA A 42 -14.02 -7.21 15.44
CA ALA A 42 -15.42 -7.41 15.12
C ALA A 42 -15.62 -8.19 13.82
N LEU A 43 -14.87 -7.86 12.77
CA LEU A 43 -14.87 -8.58 11.50
C LEU A 43 -14.44 -10.05 11.68
N ALA A 44 -13.41 -10.30 12.50
CA ALA A 44 -12.92 -11.64 12.80
C ALA A 44 -13.97 -12.57 13.43
N ASN A 45 -14.90 -12.01 14.21
CA ASN A 45 -15.99 -12.78 14.83
C ASN A 45 -16.96 -13.39 13.80
N GLY A 46 -16.95 -12.93 12.54
CA GLY A 46 -17.73 -13.48 11.44
C GLY A 46 -17.15 -14.75 10.82
N TYR A 47 -15.93 -15.16 11.20
CA TYR A 47 -15.18 -16.26 10.61
C TYR A 47 -14.77 -17.32 11.66
N LYS A 48 -14.50 -18.54 11.22
CA LYS A 48 -13.87 -19.55 12.09
C LYS A 48 -12.41 -19.17 12.32
N ARG A 49 -11.90 -19.40 13.53
CA ARG A 49 -10.52 -19.05 13.90
C ARG A 49 -9.45 -19.61 12.96
N SER A 50 -9.70 -20.76 12.36
CA SER A 50 -8.79 -21.40 11.39
C SER A 50 -8.69 -20.66 10.05
N ASP A 51 -9.68 -19.85 9.69
CA ASP A 51 -9.91 -19.36 8.34
C ASP A 51 -9.37 -17.92 8.16
N TYR A 52 -8.89 -17.29 9.23
CA TYR A 52 -8.35 -15.95 9.17
C TYR A 52 -7.06 -15.76 9.96
N VAL A 53 -6.37 -14.66 9.66
CA VAL A 53 -5.22 -14.12 10.39
C VAL A 53 -5.50 -12.65 10.69
N LEU A 54 -5.30 -12.24 11.93
CA LEU A 54 -5.29 -10.83 12.33
C LEU A 54 -3.89 -10.26 12.16
N GLY A 55 -3.77 -9.23 11.34
CA GLY A 55 -2.54 -8.51 11.10
C GLY A 55 -2.67 -7.03 11.40
N GLY A 56 -1.59 -6.37 11.73
CA GLY A 56 -1.62 -4.93 11.91
C GLY A 56 -0.60 -4.37 12.87
N GLU A 57 -0.56 -3.04 12.92
CA GLU A 57 0.39 -2.30 13.72
C GLU A 57 -0.20 -1.02 14.30
N ARG A 58 0.45 -0.51 15.34
CA ARG A 58 0.32 0.87 15.79
C ARG A 58 1.72 1.46 16.00
N ARG A 59 2.02 2.58 15.30
CA ARG A 59 3.35 3.19 15.30
C ARG A 59 4.47 2.21 14.94
N GLY A 60 4.26 1.39 13.90
CA GLY A 60 5.23 0.41 13.42
C GLY A 60 5.36 -0.87 14.26
N VAL A 61 4.73 -0.95 15.44
CA VAL A 61 4.81 -2.09 16.36
C VAL A 61 3.58 -2.98 16.23
N PRO A 62 3.70 -4.32 16.22
CA PRO A 62 2.57 -5.24 16.16
C PRO A 62 1.53 -4.97 17.25
N VAL A 63 0.25 -5.15 16.91
CA VAL A 63 -0.85 -5.02 17.87
C VAL A 63 -0.85 -6.22 18.82
N GLU A 64 -0.92 -5.96 20.11
CA GLU A 64 -1.01 -7.03 21.12
C GLU A 64 -2.27 -7.89 20.90
N GLY A 65 -2.09 -9.21 20.86
CA GLY A 65 -3.16 -10.17 20.62
C GLY A 65 -3.46 -10.43 19.13
N PHE A 66 -2.83 -9.75 18.19
CA PHE A 66 -2.89 -10.09 16.78
C PHE A 66 -1.87 -11.18 16.44
N ASP A 67 -2.09 -11.89 15.33
CA ASP A 67 -1.24 -13.00 14.89
C ASP A 67 0.05 -12.51 14.25
N LEU A 68 -0.03 -11.42 13.46
CA LEU A 68 1.06 -10.83 12.70
C LEU A 68 1.07 -9.31 12.88
N GLY A 69 2.24 -8.71 12.66
CA GLY A 69 2.40 -7.27 12.58
C GLY A 69 2.04 -6.72 11.19
N ASN A 70 2.82 -5.74 10.74
CA ASN A 70 2.72 -5.15 9.40
C ASN A 70 4.05 -5.29 8.62
N SER A 71 4.89 -6.26 8.99
CA SER A 71 6.10 -6.59 8.22
C SER A 71 5.73 -7.54 7.08
N PRO A 72 6.05 -7.21 5.80
CA PRO A 72 5.84 -8.14 4.69
C PRO A 72 6.49 -9.51 4.94
N GLN A 73 7.61 -9.56 5.67
CA GLN A 73 8.35 -10.79 6.00
C GLN A 73 7.54 -11.78 6.86
N GLU A 74 6.48 -11.30 7.53
CA GLU A 74 5.63 -12.15 8.37
C GLU A 74 4.55 -12.87 7.56
N TYR A 75 4.27 -12.44 6.31
CA TYR A 75 3.16 -12.93 5.48
C TYR A 75 3.61 -13.98 4.46
N ASP A 76 4.34 -15.00 4.93
CA ASP A 76 4.74 -16.13 4.10
C ASP A 76 3.61 -17.15 3.87
N GLY A 77 3.75 -17.99 2.82
CA GLY A 77 2.74 -18.97 2.44
C GLY A 77 2.25 -19.87 3.59
N PRO A 78 3.13 -20.47 4.42
CA PRO A 78 2.72 -21.31 5.54
C PRO A 78 1.77 -20.65 6.54
N ARG A 79 1.89 -19.34 6.71
CA ARG A 79 1.06 -18.58 7.67
C ARG A 79 -0.26 -18.11 7.07
N VAL A 80 -0.28 -17.73 5.79
CA VAL A 80 -1.38 -17.00 5.18
C VAL A 80 -2.12 -17.73 4.06
N ALA A 81 -1.52 -18.77 3.45
CA ALA A 81 -2.13 -19.45 2.31
C ALA A 81 -3.53 -19.99 2.62
N GLY A 82 -4.50 -19.66 1.76
CA GLY A 82 -5.90 -20.07 1.88
C GLY A 82 -6.66 -19.43 3.04
N LYS A 83 -6.10 -18.41 3.68
CA LYS A 83 -6.76 -17.68 4.79
C LYS A 83 -7.12 -16.26 4.38
N LYS A 84 -8.11 -15.71 5.04
CA LYS A 84 -8.44 -14.29 5.00
C LYS A 84 -7.50 -13.52 5.93
N ILE A 85 -6.99 -12.39 5.47
CA ILE A 85 -6.16 -11.49 6.29
C ILE A 85 -7.04 -10.30 6.67
N ILE A 86 -7.27 -10.09 7.96
CA ILE A 86 -7.93 -8.88 8.46
C ILE A 86 -6.83 -7.98 9.01
N ILE A 87 -6.61 -6.83 8.37
CA ILE A 87 -5.47 -5.98 8.67
C ILE A 87 -5.90 -4.58 9.12
N ALA A 88 -5.30 -4.09 10.22
CA ALA A 88 -5.52 -2.73 10.73
C ALA A 88 -4.17 -2.01 10.90
N THR A 89 -3.95 -0.96 10.10
CA THR A 89 -2.73 -0.15 10.14
C THR A 89 -3.04 1.31 10.49
N THR A 90 -2.00 2.08 10.80
CA THR A 90 -2.16 3.48 11.19
C THR A 90 -2.61 4.37 10.03
N ASN A 91 -2.08 4.14 8.82
CA ASN A 91 -2.30 5.02 7.65
C ASN A 91 -2.96 4.29 6.47
N GLY A 92 -2.41 3.18 6.01
CA GLY A 92 -2.78 2.55 4.75
C GLY A 92 -4.23 2.06 4.69
N THR A 93 -4.75 1.47 5.77
CA THR A 93 -6.15 0.98 5.79
C THR A 93 -7.15 2.13 5.71
N ASN A 94 -6.90 3.25 6.38
CA ASN A 94 -7.74 4.44 6.29
C ASN A 94 -7.76 5.02 4.86
N ALA A 95 -6.59 5.09 4.20
CA ALA A 95 -6.51 5.56 2.82
C ALA A 95 -7.29 4.67 1.84
N ILE A 96 -7.36 3.35 2.07
CA ILE A 96 -8.14 2.43 1.23
C ILE A 96 -9.64 2.64 1.44
N THR A 97 -10.11 2.79 2.68
CA THR A 97 -11.55 2.90 2.99
C THR A 97 -12.14 4.26 2.62
N GLU A 98 -11.36 5.33 2.66
CA GLU A 98 -11.80 6.70 2.38
C GLU A 98 -12.35 6.89 0.94
N TYR A 99 -11.85 6.13 -0.02
CA TYR A 99 -12.19 6.28 -1.45
C TYR A 99 -13.25 5.31 -1.96
N GLY A 100 -14.08 4.72 -1.09
CA GLY A 100 -15.11 3.73 -1.45
C GLY A 100 -16.14 4.16 -2.51
N VAL A 101 -16.18 5.43 -2.90
CA VAL A 101 -17.01 5.95 -4.00
C VAL A 101 -16.29 5.99 -5.35
N ALA A 102 -15.02 5.62 -5.41
CA ALA A 102 -14.25 5.53 -6.65
C ALA A 102 -14.83 4.44 -7.57
N ARG A 103 -14.54 4.53 -8.88
CA ARG A 103 -14.90 3.50 -9.84
C ARG A 103 -14.25 2.16 -9.50
N ASP A 104 -12.95 2.21 -9.23
CA ASP A 104 -12.15 1.08 -8.75
C ASP A 104 -11.02 1.60 -7.87
N ILE A 105 -10.57 0.77 -6.94
CA ILE A 105 -9.44 1.07 -6.05
C ILE A 105 -8.40 -0.02 -6.20
N PHE A 106 -7.17 0.36 -6.51
CA PHE A 106 -5.99 -0.50 -6.49
C PHE A 106 -5.08 -0.13 -5.33
N VAL A 107 -4.34 -1.09 -4.82
CA VAL A 107 -3.22 -0.85 -3.91
C VAL A 107 -1.91 -1.03 -4.68
N ALA A 108 -0.95 -0.16 -4.45
CA ALA A 108 0.33 -0.18 -5.14
C ALA A 108 1.52 -0.01 -4.21
N CYS A 109 2.59 -0.67 -4.56
CA CYS A 109 3.95 -0.46 -4.08
C CYS A 109 4.93 -0.80 -5.22
N PHE A 110 6.23 -0.71 -4.98
CA PHE A 110 7.22 -1.08 -6.00
C PHE A 110 7.12 -2.55 -6.43
N LEU A 111 6.68 -3.44 -5.53
CA LEU A 111 6.61 -4.89 -5.79
C LEU A 111 5.56 -5.26 -6.85
N ASN A 112 4.48 -4.51 -6.98
CA ASN A 112 3.37 -4.81 -7.89
C ASN A 112 3.13 -3.73 -8.96
N ALA A 113 4.05 -2.81 -9.16
CA ALA A 113 3.88 -1.70 -10.10
C ALA A 113 3.51 -2.17 -11.51
N ASP A 114 4.10 -3.27 -12.00
CA ASP A 114 3.78 -3.84 -13.32
C ASP A 114 2.34 -4.35 -13.40
N ALA A 115 1.87 -5.05 -12.37
CA ALA A 115 0.50 -5.57 -12.31
C ALA A 115 -0.54 -4.43 -12.23
N VAL A 116 -0.23 -3.38 -11.48
CA VAL A 116 -1.08 -2.17 -11.40
C VAL A 116 -1.16 -1.49 -12.77
N MET A 117 -0.04 -1.32 -13.46
CA MET A 117 -0.02 -0.73 -14.80
C MET A 117 -0.82 -1.57 -15.81
N GLU A 118 -0.70 -2.89 -15.76
CA GLU A 118 -1.50 -3.79 -16.62
C GLU A 118 -2.99 -3.63 -16.34
N ALA A 119 -3.40 -3.60 -15.07
CA ALA A 119 -4.78 -3.38 -14.68
C ALA A 119 -5.30 -2.01 -15.14
N CYS A 120 -4.49 -0.94 -15.03
CA CYS A 120 -4.84 0.41 -15.46
C CYS A 120 -5.14 0.53 -16.96
N ARG A 121 -4.60 -0.36 -17.80
CA ARG A 121 -4.87 -0.35 -19.26
C ARG A 121 -6.34 -0.55 -19.61
N ALA A 122 -7.13 -1.16 -18.73
CA ALA A 122 -8.57 -1.32 -18.92
C ALA A 122 -9.36 -0.01 -18.75
N TYR A 123 -8.73 1.05 -18.22
CA TYR A 123 -9.39 2.29 -17.79
C TYR A 123 -8.96 3.52 -18.58
N LYS A 124 -8.84 3.39 -19.93
CA LYS A 124 -8.31 4.43 -20.84
C LYS A 124 -9.04 5.79 -20.76
N ASP A 125 -10.34 5.76 -20.39
CA ASP A 125 -11.17 6.97 -20.32
C ASP A 125 -11.39 7.45 -18.88
N SER A 126 -10.59 6.97 -17.92
CA SER A 126 -10.72 7.32 -16.51
C SER A 126 -9.64 8.31 -16.09
N ASP A 127 -9.97 9.14 -15.11
CA ASP A 127 -8.97 9.89 -14.35
C ASP A 127 -8.28 8.93 -13.36
N PHE A 128 -6.96 9.00 -13.23
CA PHE A 128 -6.19 8.28 -12.22
C PHE A 128 -5.86 9.20 -11.06
N VAL A 129 -6.11 8.74 -9.84
CA VAL A 129 -5.77 9.44 -8.60
C VAL A 129 -4.78 8.59 -7.82
N LEU A 130 -3.53 9.01 -7.76
CA LEU A 130 -2.49 8.35 -6.97
C LEU A 130 -2.52 8.95 -5.57
N VAL A 131 -2.86 8.14 -4.58
CA VAL A 131 -3.01 8.54 -3.18
C VAL A 131 -1.84 7.99 -2.38
N CYS A 132 -0.94 8.87 -1.97
CA CYS A 132 0.09 8.54 -1.00
C CYS A 132 -0.52 8.55 0.39
N SER A 133 -0.45 7.44 1.13
CA SER A 133 -1.03 7.33 2.48
C SER A 133 -0.35 8.27 3.47
N GLY A 134 0.94 8.53 3.26
CA GLY A 134 1.72 9.38 4.13
C GLY A 134 1.95 8.77 5.51
N GLN A 135 2.53 9.56 6.40
CA GLN A 135 2.74 9.20 7.80
C GLN A 135 2.10 10.26 8.71
N ASP A 136 1.08 9.89 9.47
CA ASP A 136 0.33 10.81 10.34
C ASP A 136 -0.15 12.07 9.60
N GLY A 137 -0.64 11.91 8.36
CA GLY A 137 -1.10 13.01 7.50
C GLY A 137 0.01 13.88 6.92
N ARG A 138 1.27 13.44 6.98
CA ARG A 138 2.42 14.14 6.42
C ARG A 138 2.87 13.50 5.12
N PHE A 139 3.58 14.28 4.32
CA PHE A 139 4.28 13.83 3.13
C PHE A 139 5.25 12.70 3.46
N CYS A 140 5.28 11.66 2.59
CA CYS A 140 6.25 10.59 2.62
C CYS A 140 7.02 10.49 1.31
N MET A 141 8.32 10.37 1.42
CA MET A 141 9.23 10.28 0.28
C MET A 141 9.01 8.98 -0.49
N GLU A 142 8.91 7.87 0.21
CA GLU A 142 8.76 6.52 -0.36
C GLU A 142 7.49 6.38 -1.19
N ASP A 143 6.35 6.85 -0.67
CA ASP A 143 5.08 6.84 -1.39
C ASP A 143 5.14 7.73 -2.63
N THR A 144 5.78 8.90 -2.49
CA THR A 144 5.93 9.86 -3.60
C THR A 144 6.83 9.31 -4.70
N LEU A 145 7.89 8.56 -4.37
CA LEU A 145 8.74 7.89 -5.35
C LEU A 145 7.96 6.82 -6.12
N CYS A 146 7.15 6.02 -5.43
CA CYS A 146 6.29 5.03 -6.06
C CYS A 146 5.20 5.69 -6.92
N ALA A 147 4.55 6.75 -6.42
CA ALA A 147 3.61 7.54 -7.20
C ALA A 147 4.26 8.14 -8.45
N GLY A 148 5.52 8.58 -8.36
CA GLY A 148 6.30 9.10 -9.47
C GLY A 148 6.57 8.05 -10.56
N LEU A 149 6.90 6.82 -10.17
CA LEU A 149 7.01 5.68 -11.08
C LEU A 149 5.71 5.47 -11.83
N LEU A 150 4.59 5.35 -11.10
CA LEU A 150 3.27 5.07 -11.71
C LEU A 150 2.80 6.23 -12.58
N ALA A 151 2.95 7.49 -12.13
CA ALA A 151 2.58 8.67 -12.91
C ALA A 151 3.37 8.76 -14.22
N THR A 152 4.68 8.48 -14.20
CA THR A 152 5.53 8.45 -15.39
C THR A 152 5.00 7.42 -16.38
N ARG A 153 4.78 6.20 -15.94
CA ARG A 153 4.31 5.09 -16.79
C ARG A 153 2.89 5.34 -17.32
N LEU A 154 1.98 5.83 -16.49
CA LEU A 154 0.62 6.19 -16.94
C LEU A 154 0.66 7.24 -18.06
N ALA A 155 1.47 8.28 -17.94
CA ALA A 155 1.61 9.28 -18.99
C ALA A 155 2.22 8.70 -20.28
N GLU A 156 3.25 7.87 -20.18
CA GLU A 156 3.91 7.24 -21.31
C GLU A 156 3.00 6.24 -22.05
N GLU A 157 2.25 5.40 -21.30
CA GLU A 157 1.45 4.31 -21.86
C GLU A 157 0.06 4.77 -22.32
N THR A 158 -0.54 5.78 -21.69
CA THR A 158 -1.92 6.22 -21.96
C THR A 158 -2.03 7.63 -22.54
N GLY A 159 -0.95 8.42 -22.51
CA GLY A 159 -0.98 9.84 -22.87
C GLY A 159 -1.68 10.72 -21.81
N ALA A 160 -1.88 10.23 -20.59
CA ALA A 160 -2.53 10.97 -19.51
C ALA A 160 -1.78 12.26 -19.15
N GLU A 161 -2.51 13.34 -18.97
CA GLU A 161 -1.94 14.61 -18.50
C GLU A 161 -1.66 14.54 -16.99
N MET A 162 -0.46 14.93 -16.60
CA MET A 162 -0.07 14.99 -15.19
C MET A 162 -0.46 16.34 -14.56
N SER A 163 -0.99 16.30 -13.35
CA SER A 163 -1.07 17.47 -12.46
C SER A 163 0.34 17.92 -12.02
N ASP A 164 0.45 19.10 -11.44
CA ASP A 164 1.75 19.60 -10.94
C ASP A 164 2.33 18.65 -9.85
N ALA A 165 1.49 18.11 -8.96
CA ALA A 165 1.93 17.14 -7.97
C ALA A 165 2.49 15.85 -8.62
N ALA A 166 1.79 15.32 -9.62
CA ALA A 166 2.24 14.14 -10.36
C ALA A 166 3.55 14.41 -11.12
N ARG A 167 3.72 15.61 -11.70
CA ARG A 167 4.97 16.03 -12.35
C ARG A 167 6.13 16.08 -11.38
N VAL A 168 5.92 16.65 -10.18
CA VAL A 168 6.97 16.69 -9.14
C VAL A 168 7.35 15.28 -8.71
N ALA A 169 6.38 14.40 -8.46
CA ALA A 169 6.63 13.00 -8.12
C ALA A 169 7.41 12.27 -9.23
N SER A 170 6.99 12.46 -10.50
CA SER A 170 7.68 11.90 -11.67
C SER A 170 9.13 12.39 -11.79
N LEU A 171 9.37 13.69 -11.64
CA LEU A 171 10.73 14.26 -11.65
C LEU A 171 11.60 13.70 -10.54
N LEU A 172 11.06 13.55 -9.33
CA LEU A 172 11.74 12.96 -8.19
C LEU A 172 12.12 11.51 -8.48
N TYR A 173 11.17 10.70 -8.97
CA TYR A 173 11.42 9.31 -9.36
C TYR A 173 12.52 9.23 -10.44
N GLN A 174 12.42 10.01 -11.51
CA GLN A 174 13.40 9.99 -12.59
C GLN A 174 14.83 10.31 -12.09
N GLN A 175 14.96 11.18 -11.13
CA GLN A 175 16.26 11.52 -10.55
C GLN A 175 16.81 10.44 -9.60
N ARG A 176 15.95 9.62 -9.00
CA ARG A 176 16.29 8.69 -7.92
C ARG A 176 16.09 7.22 -8.26
N LYS A 177 15.54 6.89 -9.44
CA LYS A 177 15.20 5.51 -9.83
C LYS A 177 16.36 4.51 -9.75
N GLU A 178 17.60 4.96 -9.86
CA GLU A 178 18.79 4.09 -9.75
C GLU A 178 19.24 3.90 -8.29
N SER A 179 18.60 4.57 -7.33
CA SER A 179 19.00 4.56 -5.92
C SER A 179 17.79 4.47 -4.98
N ILE A 180 16.71 3.79 -5.41
CA ILE A 180 15.44 3.70 -4.64
C ILE A 180 15.69 3.13 -3.24
N GLU A 181 16.42 2.03 -3.11
CA GLU A 181 16.73 1.42 -1.81
C GLU A 181 17.46 2.40 -0.88
N ASP A 182 18.44 3.13 -1.38
CA ASP A 182 19.15 4.14 -0.60
C ASP A 182 18.23 5.27 -0.13
N GLU A 183 17.29 5.71 -0.98
CA GLU A 183 16.32 6.73 -0.62
C GLU A 183 15.31 6.21 0.42
N LEU A 184 14.85 4.97 0.30
CA LEU A 184 13.97 4.33 1.28
C LEU A 184 14.66 4.21 2.65
N LEU A 185 15.93 3.83 2.69
CA LEU A 185 16.70 3.73 3.94
C LEU A 185 16.93 5.10 4.62
N ARG A 186 16.94 6.20 3.84
CA ARG A 186 17.24 7.55 4.32
C ARG A 186 15.98 8.38 4.61
N CYS A 187 14.83 8.03 4.04
CA CYS A 187 13.59 8.77 4.33
C CYS A 187 13.21 8.63 5.81
N ASP A 188 12.43 9.56 6.31
CA ASP A 188 12.08 9.62 7.73
C ASP A 188 11.45 8.32 8.23
N HIS A 189 10.53 7.75 7.45
CA HIS A 189 9.83 6.52 7.81
C HIS A 189 10.74 5.29 7.70
N GLY A 190 11.55 5.17 6.64
CA GLY A 190 12.52 4.08 6.51
C GLY A 190 13.56 4.10 7.62
N ALA A 191 14.13 5.26 7.93
CA ALA A 191 15.06 5.42 9.05
C ALA A 191 14.43 5.06 10.40
N TYR A 192 13.15 5.42 10.62
CA TYR A 192 12.39 5.03 11.79
C TYR A 192 12.25 3.51 11.89
N LEU A 193 11.82 2.84 10.79
CA LEU A 193 11.67 1.37 10.75
C LEU A 193 13.00 0.64 11.01
N VAL A 194 14.08 1.10 10.41
CA VAL A 194 15.44 0.60 10.71
C VAL A 194 15.74 0.72 12.20
N GLY A 195 15.44 1.89 12.79
CA GLY A 195 15.67 2.17 14.22
C GLY A 195 14.91 1.25 15.18
N ILE A 196 13.77 0.70 14.76
CA ILE A 196 12.97 -0.24 15.56
C ILE A 196 13.13 -1.70 15.10
N GLY A 197 14.14 -2.00 14.25
CA GLY A 197 14.54 -3.38 13.91
C GLY A 197 13.90 -3.95 12.64
N TYR A 198 13.24 -3.14 11.81
CA TYR A 198 12.60 -3.56 10.55
C TYR A 198 13.40 -3.16 9.29
N GLU A 199 14.73 -3.22 9.34
CA GLU A 199 15.57 -2.89 8.19
C GLU A 199 15.25 -3.73 6.94
N GLN A 200 14.91 -5.02 7.13
CA GLN A 200 14.59 -5.93 6.03
C GLN A 200 13.28 -5.56 5.30
N ASP A 201 12.38 -4.82 5.94
CA ASP A 201 11.15 -4.34 5.30
C ASP A 201 11.40 -3.13 4.39
N VAL A 202 12.55 -2.48 4.54
CA VAL A 202 12.95 -1.30 3.77
C VAL A 202 13.81 -1.67 2.56
N ARG A 203 14.51 -2.82 2.61
CA ARG A 203 15.34 -3.40 1.56
C ARG A 203 14.52 -4.29 0.63
#